data_0909a218e3d1e64d4b8c40268d5b02c1
#
_entry.id   0909a218e3d1e64d4b8c40268d5b02c1
#
_cell.length_a   1.000
_cell.length_b   1.000
_cell.length_c   1.000
_cell.angle_alpha   90.00
_cell.angle_beta   90.00
_cell.angle_gamma   90.00
#
_symmetry.space_group_name_H-M   'P 1'
#
loop_
_entity.id
_entity.type
_entity.pdbx_description
1 polymer ?
#
loop_
_entity_poly.entity_id
_entity_poly.type
_entity_poly.pdbx_seq_one_letter_code
_entity_poly.pdbx_strand_id
1 'polypeptide(L)'
;LIVFSAVIPLGLVLKKLQLPKLLNPLVIALFFVTPAMTTSGSYHIHENCFLPPLILWLFYAIISQWRLRTILFALLILFVKEDSFIYVLSLGLYFVFQNRFSISPRFKKWLYASTFFLPVIYFGFAMFLLTKYGEGAMVSRYSHLLMSGENGLLMVMKNTFLNPLYVLGSLFTAKKLGYIFLVLFPLGFLPLVQRRLSTYFLMLPLLAINLLTDWLYQYDINFQYSYGSVTLLFIMGLLALDQLSNYNVIGEKALVALVASSLVISGGILYSYTHKWNFEMKYYHDRKDYFEGIQSVLKDLPIESSVVTTGSYTPSLRQHEKLYDIYYHNDKKVDLNIDYVVVPRETRQEGKGFFEADILKAYEASGYKESLFSTEDVLVLEK
;
A
#
# COMPACT_ATOMS: atom_id res chain seq x y z
N LEU A 1 -2.92 3.67 -13.62
CA LEU A 1 -4.30 3.97 -14.05
C LEU A 1 -5.28 3.93 -12.88
N ILE A 2 -5.28 2.88 -12.01
CA ILE A 2 -6.24 2.74 -10.91
C ILE A 2 -6.18 3.95 -9.96
N VAL A 3 -4.99 4.30 -9.46
CA VAL A 3 -4.80 5.47 -8.58
C VAL A 3 -5.27 6.76 -9.28
N PHE A 4 -5.01 6.91 -10.58
CA PHE A 4 -5.42 8.07 -11.36
C PHE A 4 -6.95 8.19 -11.54
N SER A 5 -7.72 7.10 -11.40
CA SER A 5 -9.18 7.15 -11.41
C SER A 5 -9.75 7.96 -10.23
N ALA A 6 -8.95 8.20 -9.20
CA ALA A 6 -9.26 9.07 -8.07
C ALA A 6 -9.59 10.53 -8.46
N VAL A 7 -9.18 10.98 -9.67
CA VAL A 7 -9.52 12.30 -10.19
C VAL A 7 -11.03 12.56 -10.23
N ILE A 8 -11.82 11.52 -10.50
CA ILE A 8 -13.28 11.64 -10.62
C ILE A 8 -13.91 12.01 -9.26
N PRO A 9 -13.77 11.18 -8.19
CA PRO A 9 -14.31 11.53 -6.89
C PRO A 9 -13.65 12.78 -6.30
N LEU A 10 -12.35 13.01 -6.53
CA LEU A 10 -11.66 14.22 -6.07
C LEU A 10 -12.30 15.48 -6.67
N GLY A 11 -12.54 15.52 -7.99
CA GLY A 11 -13.20 16.65 -8.65
C GLY A 11 -14.62 16.89 -8.13
N LEU A 12 -15.35 15.83 -7.77
CA LEU A 12 -16.67 15.93 -7.14
C LEU A 12 -16.60 16.47 -5.70
N VAL A 13 -15.60 16.06 -4.93
CA VAL A 13 -15.35 16.60 -3.58
C VAL A 13 -15.01 18.09 -3.65
N LEU A 14 -14.12 18.49 -4.56
CA LEU A 14 -13.73 19.91 -4.75
C LEU A 14 -14.93 20.78 -5.09
N LYS A 15 -15.86 20.31 -5.94
CA LYS A 15 -17.12 21.00 -6.22
C LYS A 15 -18.00 21.20 -4.97
N LYS A 16 -17.96 20.26 -4.03
CA LYS A 16 -18.72 20.36 -2.76
C LYS A 16 -18.07 21.28 -1.74
N LEU A 17 -16.76 21.40 -1.73
CA LEU A 17 -16.01 22.28 -0.84
C LEU A 17 -16.08 23.74 -1.28
N GLN A 18 -16.38 24.01 -2.56
CA GLN A 18 -16.49 25.36 -3.13
C GLN A 18 -15.21 26.19 -2.97
N LEU A 19 -14.06 25.55 -3.13
CA LEU A 19 -12.76 26.25 -3.13
C LEU A 19 -12.65 27.25 -4.27
N PRO A 20 -11.79 28.28 -4.17
CA PRO A 20 -11.46 29.18 -5.26
C PRO A 20 -11.14 28.41 -6.55
N LYS A 21 -11.67 28.87 -7.68
CA LYS A 21 -11.62 28.12 -8.95
C LYS A 21 -10.19 27.75 -9.38
N LEU A 22 -9.21 28.63 -9.11
CA LEU A 22 -7.80 28.40 -9.43
C LEU A 22 -7.17 27.27 -8.61
N LEU A 23 -7.68 26.98 -7.41
CA LEU A 23 -7.16 25.89 -6.57
C LEU A 23 -7.52 24.51 -7.11
N ASN A 24 -8.66 24.34 -7.79
CA ASN A 24 -9.10 23.02 -8.22
C ASN A 24 -8.09 22.29 -9.12
N PRO A 25 -7.59 22.87 -10.22
CA PRO A 25 -6.59 22.18 -11.05
C PRO A 25 -5.26 21.97 -10.32
N LEU A 26 -4.82 22.94 -9.47
CA LEU A 26 -3.60 22.80 -8.69
C LEU A 26 -3.67 21.66 -7.67
N VAL A 27 -4.81 21.52 -7.00
CA VAL A 27 -5.06 20.43 -6.04
C VAL A 27 -5.11 19.07 -6.73
N ILE A 28 -5.76 18.99 -7.91
CA ILE A 28 -5.75 17.75 -8.71
C ILE A 28 -4.32 17.41 -9.15
N ALA A 29 -3.56 18.38 -9.64
CA ALA A 29 -2.17 18.17 -10.00
C ALA A 29 -1.34 17.73 -8.78
N LEU A 30 -1.51 18.39 -7.63
CA LEU A 30 -0.82 18.04 -6.39
C LEU A 30 -1.08 16.60 -5.98
N PHE A 31 -2.32 16.11 -6.09
CA PHE A 31 -2.66 14.72 -5.78
C PHE A 31 -1.79 13.74 -6.58
N PHE A 32 -1.65 13.99 -7.89
CA PHE A 32 -0.87 13.10 -8.78
C PHE A 32 0.64 13.24 -8.65
N VAL A 33 1.14 14.42 -8.25
CA VAL A 33 2.60 14.63 -8.06
C VAL A 33 3.02 14.36 -6.61
N THR A 34 2.07 14.08 -5.71
CA THR A 34 2.40 13.67 -4.32
C THR A 34 3.25 12.40 -4.35
N PRO A 35 4.51 12.42 -3.86
CA PRO A 35 5.44 11.32 -4.05
C PRO A 35 4.88 9.98 -3.58
N ALA A 36 4.30 9.91 -2.38
CA ALA A 36 3.72 8.68 -1.83
C ALA A 36 2.51 8.12 -2.61
N MET A 37 1.92 8.90 -3.54
CA MET A 37 0.86 8.41 -4.45
C MET A 37 1.42 7.87 -5.76
N THR A 38 2.62 8.27 -6.14
CA THR A 38 3.18 7.98 -7.46
C THR A 38 4.33 6.98 -7.38
N THR A 39 5.26 7.12 -6.42
CA THR A 39 6.40 6.21 -6.26
C THR A 39 5.96 4.79 -5.93
N SER A 40 4.97 4.62 -5.07
CA SER A 40 4.41 3.30 -4.72
C SER A 40 3.85 2.53 -5.94
N GLY A 41 3.42 3.24 -7.00
CA GLY A 41 2.88 2.63 -8.24
C GLY A 41 3.92 2.02 -9.14
N SER A 42 5.17 2.20 -8.83
CA SER A 42 6.28 1.78 -9.66
C SER A 42 6.89 0.46 -9.21
N TYR A 43 6.59 0.00 -8.01
CA TYR A 43 7.10 -1.28 -7.53
C TYR A 43 6.36 -2.43 -8.25
N HIS A 44 5.25 -2.89 -7.72
CA HIS A 44 4.38 -3.89 -8.34
C HIS A 44 2.92 -3.46 -8.20
N ILE A 45 2.03 -4.07 -8.98
CA ILE A 45 0.59 -3.87 -8.79
C ILE A 45 0.18 -4.60 -7.51
N HIS A 46 -0.27 -3.84 -6.53
CA HIS A 46 -0.82 -4.35 -5.28
C HIS A 46 -2.25 -3.85 -5.09
N GLU A 47 -3.04 -4.62 -4.37
CA GLU A 47 -4.44 -4.32 -4.05
C GLU A 47 -4.63 -2.94 -3.42
N ASN A 48 -3.65 -2.45 -2.68
CA ASN A 48 -3.71 -1.13 -2.02
C ASN A 48 -3.88 0.05 -2.99
N CYS A 49 -3.56 -0.14 -4.30
CA CYS A 49 -3.78 0.90 -5.31
C CYS A 49 -5.27 1.27 -5.52
N PHE A 50 -6.18 0.42 -5.07
CA PHE A 50 -7.62 0.71 -5.08
C PHE A 50 -8.06 1.65 -3.94
N LEU A 51 -7.28 1.77 -2.86
CA LEU A 51 -7.65 2.60 -1.70
C LEU A 51 -7.86 4.08 -2.04
N PRO A 52 -6.98 4.77 -2.80
CA PRO A 52 -7.17 6.18 -3.08
C PRO A 52 -8.52 6.52 -3.74
N PRO A 53 -8.89 5.90 -4.87
CA PRO A 53 -10.18 6.20 -5.48
C PRO A 53 -11.36 5.78 -4.59
N LEU A 54 -11.29 4.63 -3.91
CA LEU A 54 -12.40 4.13 -3.09
C LEU A 54 -12.62 4.97 -1.83
N ILE A 55 -11.57 5.42 -1.16
CA ILE A 55 -11.66 6.32 0.01
C ILE A 55 -12.28 7.66 -0.39
N LEU A 56 -11.87 8.24 -1.53
CA LEU A 56 -12.45 9.48 -2.03
C LEU A 56 -13.91 9.30 -2.45
N TRP A 57 -14.27 8.17 -3.06
CA TRP A 57 -15.67 7.84 -3.36
C TRP A 57 -16.49 7.66 -2.09
N LEU A 58 -15.97 6.98 -1.06
CA LEU A 58 -16.66 6.84 0.22
C LEU A 58 -16.89 8.21 0.87
N PHE A 59 -15.85 9.05 0.92
CA PHE A 59 -15.95 10.41 1.44
C PHE A 59 -17.02 11.21 0.70
N TYR A 60 -16.99 11.17 -0.64
CA TYR A 60 -17.98 11.85 -1.46
C TYR A 60 -19.40 11.30 -1.27
N ALA A 61 -19.58 9.99 -1.19
CA ALA A 61 -20.87 9.35 -0.96
C ALA A 61 -21.48 9.76 0.38
N ILE A 62 -20.66 9.90 1.43
CA ILE A 62 -21.09 10.35 2.76
C ILE A 62 -21.54 11.82 2.70
N ILE A 63 -20.73 12.74 2.15
CA ILE A 63 -21.11 14.17 2.07
C ILE A 63 -22.30 14.43 1.13
N SER A 64 -22.55 13.51 0.20
CA SER A 64 -23.71 13.52 -0.68
C SER A 64 -24.89 12.74 -0.12
N GLN A 65 -24.74 12.10 1.04
CA GLN A 65 -25.75 11.29 1.73
C GLN A 65 -26.35 10.16 0.87
N TRP A 66 -25.51 9.51 0.07
CA TRP A 66 -25.87 8.40 -0.80
C TRP A 66 -25.85 7.07 -0.04
N ARG A 67 -26.99 6.62 0.47
CA ARG A 67 -27.10 5.46 1.37
C ARG A 67 -26.43 4.19 0.82
N LEU A 68 -26.92 3.69 -0.31
CA LEU A 68 -26.42 2.45 -0.90
C LEU A 68 -24.97 2.56 -1.35
N ARG A 69 -24.58 3.70 -1.94
CA ARG A 69 -23.19 3.90 -2.37
C ARG A 69 -22.23 4.02 -1.20
N THR A 70 -22.65 4.55 -0.05
CA THR A 70 -21.84 4.58 1.16
C THR A 70 -21.51 3.15 1.64
N ILE A 71 -22.53 2.25 1.66
CA ILE A 71 -22.30 0.85 1.99
C ILE A 71 -21.40 0.17 0.95
N LEU A 72 -21.70 0.38 -0.34
CA LEU A 72 -20.95 -0.21 -1.44
C LEU A 72 -19.45 0.15 -1.35
N PHE A 73 -19.11 1.44 -1.22
CA PHE A 73 -17.73 1.86 -1.16
C PHE A 73 -17.04 1.44 0.14
N ALA A 74 -17.77 1.40 1.26
CA ALA A 74 -17.24 0.83 2.50
C ALA A 74 -16.88 -0.65 2.33
N LEU A 75 -17.77 -1.45 1.74
CA LEU A 75 -17.51 -2.87 1.42
C LEU A 75 -16.31 -3.03 0.47
N LEU A 76 -16.26 -2.25 -0.61
CA LEU A 76 -15.16 -2.33 -1.56
C LEU A 76 -13.81 -2.01 -0.91
N ILE A 77 -13.76 -1.03 0.01
CA ILE A 77 -12.53 -0.74 0.78
C ILE A 77 -12.16 -1.94 1.67
N LEU A 78 -13.14 -2.51 2.38
CA LEU A 78 -12.90 -3.66 3.26
C LEU A 78 -12.34 -4.86 2.50
N PHE A 79 -12.79 -5.11 1.26
CA PHE A 79 -12.29 -6.20 0.43
C PHE A 79 -10.90 -5.97 -0.15
N VAL A 80 -10.32 -4.78 -0.03
CA VAL A 80 -8.95 -4.53 -0.50
C VAL A 80 -7.95 -5.32 0.34
N LYS A 81 -8.07 -5.23 1.69
CA LYS A 81 -7.12 -5.88 2.61
C LYS A 81 -7.70 -6.01 4.02
N GLU A 82 -7.12 -6.92 4.81
CA GLU A 82 -7.55 -7.19 6.20
C GLU A 82 -7.47 -5.97 7.12
N ASP A 83 -6.52 -5.07 6.91
CA ASP A 83 -6.31 -3.85 7.70
C ASP A 83 -7.13 -2.65 7.20
N SER A 84 -7.82 -2.79 6.07
CA SER A 84 -8.56 -1.67 5.45
C SER A 84 -9.76 -1.18 6.26
N PHE A 85 -10.22 -1.97 7.25
CA PHE A 85 -11.29 -1.56 8.16
C PHE A 85 -10.98 -0.23 8.87
N ILE A 86 -9.69 0.05 9.14
CA ILE A 86 -9.27 1.25 9.88
C ILE A 86 -9.50 2.52 9.06
N TYR A 87 -9.42 2.48 7.72
CA TYR A 87 -9.73 3.63 6.85
C TYR A 87 -11.22 3.98 6.91
N VAL A 88 -12.07 2.96 6.87
CA VAL A 88 -13.54 3.13 6.94
C VAL A 88 -13.95 3.63 8.32
N LEU A 89 -13.37 3.05 9.39
CA LEU A 89 -13.61 3.46 10.77
C LEU A 89 -13.16 4.91 11.02
N SER A 90 -11.98 5.31 10.51
CA SER A 90 -11.46 6.68 10.65
C SER A 90 -12.38 7.72 10.00
N LEU A 91 -12.89 7.44 8.82
CA LEU A 91 -13.91 8.27 8.18
C LEU A 91 -15.19 8.34 9.02
N GLY A 92 -15.63 7.20 9.55
CA GLY A 92 -16.80 7.14 10.44
C GLY A 92 -16.62 8.06 11.66
N LEU A 93 -15.50 7.92 12.37
CA LEU A 93 -15.17 8.75 13.53
C LEU A 93 -15.15 10.24 13.17
N TYR A 94 -14.49 10.60 12.08
CA TYR A 94 -14.51 11.97 11.59
C TYR A 94 -15.93 12.48 11.38
N PHE A 95 -16.80 11.73 10.67
CA PHE A 95 -18.15 12.16 10.35
C PHE A 95 -19.12 12.19 11.53
N VAL A 96 -18.85 11.44 12.59
CA VAL A 96 -19.62 11.50 13.84
C VAL A 96 -19.38 12.81 14.58
N PHE A 97 -18.11 13.25 14.68
CA PHE A 97 -17.72 14.38 15.51
C PHE A 97 -17.54 15.69 14.72
N GLN A 98 -17.61 15.65 13.38
CA GLN A 98 -17.51 16.84 12.56
C GLN A 98 -18.83 17.64 12.51
N ASN A 99 -18.73 18.95 12.27
CA ASN A 99 -19.88 19.86 12.11
C ASN A 99 -19.78 20.69 10.81
N ARG A 100 -18.87 20.32 9.88
CA ARG A 100 -18.72 21.02 8.60
C ARG A 100 -19.83 20.66 7.61
N PHE A 101 -20.18 19.38 7.58
CA PHE A 101 -21.21 18.87 6.66
C PHE A 101 -22.47 18.55 7.44
N SER A 102 -23.61 19.06 6.95
CA SER A 102 -24.92 18.73 7.53
C SER A 102 -25.31 17.30 7.17
N ILE A 103 -25.37 16.42 8.15
CA ILE A 103 -25.77 15.03 8.00
C ILE A 103 -27.16 14.82 8.58
N SER A 104 -28.12 14.41 7.73
CA SER A 104 -29.51 14.20 8.17
C SER A 104 -29.62 13.04 9.16
N PRO A 105 -30.55 13.10 10.14
CA PRO A 105 -30.75 12.02 11.12
C PRO A 105 -31.06 10.67 10.47
N ARG A 106 -31.77 10.69 9.34
CA ARG A 106 -32.08 9.47 8.56
C ARG A 106 -30.85 8.84 7.95
N PHE A 107 -29.88 9.65 7.52
CA PHE A 107 -28.62 9.15 6.95
C PHE A 107 -27.65 8.69 8.03
N LYS A 108 -27.68 9.26 9.24
CA LYS A 108 -26.78 8.85 10.35
C LYS A 108 -26.85 7.35 10.64
N LYS A 109 -28.04 6.72 10.54
CA LYS A 109 -28.18 5.26 10.74
C LYS A 109 -27.35 4.48 9.71
N TRP A 110 -27.38 4.88 8.45
CA TRP A 110 -26.60 4.27 7.37
C TRP A 110 -25.09 4.54 7.51
N LEU A 111 -24.74 5.74 7.94
CA LEU A 111 -23.37 6.11 8.25
C LEU A 111 -22.81 5.18 9.34
N TYR A 112 -23.51 5.02 10.47
CA TYR A 112 -23.06 4.15 11.55
C TYR A 112 -23.00 2.69 11.12
N ALA A 113 -24.00 2.21 10.40
CA ALA A 113 -24.00 0.83 9.90
C ALA A 113 -22.79 0.54 9.01
N SER A 114 -22.49 1.45 8.06
CA SER A 114 -21.42 1.25 7.08
C SER A 114 -20.02 1.54 7.61
N THR A 115 -19.86 2.44 8.60
CA THR A 115 -18.53 2.89 9.03
C THR A 115 -18.10 2.40 10.42
N PHE A 116 -19.01 1.78 11.18
CA PHE A 116 -18.69 1.18 12.49
C PHE A 116 -19.06 -0.32 12.51
N PHE A 117 -20.34 -0.66 12.31
CA PHE A 117 -20.76 -2.06 12.45
C PHE A 117 -20.13 -2.94 11.37
N LEU A 118 -20.19 -2.50 10.11
CA LEU A 118 -19.63 -3.26 9.00
C LEU A 118 -18.12 -3.50 9.10
N PRO A 119 -17.27 -2.49 9.38
CA PRO A 119 -15.83 -2.70 9.57
C PRO A 119 -15.49 -3.60 10.75
N VAL A 120 -16.21 -3.51 11.87
CA VAL A 120 -15.98 -4.35 13.05
C VAL A 120 -16.32 -5.80 12.76
N ILE A 121 -17.48 -6.06 12.12
CA ILE A 121 -17.87 -7.42 11.71
C ILE A 121 -16.86 -7.99 10.71
N TYR A 122 -16.49 -7.19 9.70
CA TYR A 122 -15.49 -7.58 8.71
C TYR A 122 -14.15 -7.93 9.37
N PHE A 123 -13.65 -7.06 10.26
CA PHE A 123 -12.38 -7.30 10.94
C PHE A 123 -12.40 -8.59 11.76
N GLY A 124 -13.47 -8.82 12.52
CA GLY A 124 -13.64 -10.08 13.27
C GLY A 124 -13.63 -11.30 12.36
N PHE A 125 -14.32 -11.23 11.21
CA PHE A 125 -14.35 -12.30 10.22
C PHE A 125 -12.99 -12.51 9.54
N ALA A 126 -12.33 -11.42 9.13
CA ALA A 126 -10.99 -11.47 8.52
C ALA A 126 -9.96 -12.09 9.49
N MET A 127 -9.98 -11.68 10.76
CA MET A 127 -9.10 -12.24 11.80
C MET A 127 -9.38 -13.74 12.05
N PHE A 128 -10.66 -14.15 12.03
CA PHE A 128 -11.01 -15.55 12.11
C PHE A 128 -10.42 -16.37 10.94
N LEU A 129 -10.55 -15.87 9.70
CA LEU A 129 -9.99 -16.54 8.53
C LEU A 129 -8.46 -16.59 8.57
N LEU A 130 -7.79 -15.48 8.90
CA LEU A 130 -6.34 -15.42 9.00
C LEU A 130 -5.78 -16.34 10.10
N THR A 131 -6.48 -16.47 11.23
CA THR A 131 -6.05 -17.39 12.30
C THR A 131 -6.22 -18.84 11.89
N LYS A 132 -7.26 -19.16 11.10
CA LYS A 132 -7.58 -20.54 10.71
C LYS A 132 -6.80 -21.02 9.48
N TYR A 133 -6.54 -20.12 8.52
CA TYR A 133 -6.01 -20.48 7.20
C TYR A 133 -4.75 -19.68 6.80
N GLY A 134 -4.38 -18.64 7.54
CA GLY A 134 -3.27 -17.76 7.24
C GLY A 134 -2.02 -18.03 8.09
N GLU A 135 -0.91 -17.49 7.66
CA GLU A 135 0.39 -17.63 8.34
C GLU A 135 0.60 -16.66 9.52
N GLY A 136 -0.41 -15.89 9.91
CA GLY A 136 -0.33 -14.95 11.04
C GLY A 136 0.61 -13.75 10.83
N ALA A 137 1.02 -13.47 9.59
CA ALA A 137 2.00 -12.42 9.25
C ALA A 137 1.62 -11.01 9.75
N MET A 138 0.33 -10.73 9.95
CA MET A 138 -0.12 -9.43 10.44
C MET A 138 0.37 -9.14 11.87
N VAL A 139 0.38 -10.14 12.75
CA VAL A 139 0.80 -9.97 14.15
C VAL A 139 2.31 -9.78 14.27
N SER A 140 3.08 -10.45 13.41
CA SER A 140 4.55 -10.37 13.43
C SER A 140 5.08 -8.95 13.20
N ARG A 141 4.35 -8.12 12.48
CA ARG A 141 4.70 -6.70 12.22
C ARG A 141 4.66 -5.83 13.48
N TYR A 142 3.96 -6.28 14.52
CA TYR A 142 3.77 -5.59 15.79
C TYR A 142 4.40 -6.35 16.97
N SER A 143 5.25 -7.35 16.69
CA SER A 143 5.84 -8.23 17.72
C SER A 143 6.65 -7.48 18.77
N HIS A 144 7.26 -6.35 18.41
CA HIS A 144 7.99 -5.47 19.35
C HIS A 144 7.10 -4.86 20.45
N LEU A 145 5.77 -4.88 20.27
CA LEU A 145 4.79 -4.43 21.27
C LEU A 145 4.30 -5.58 22.18
N LEU A 146 4.72 -6.81 21.93
CA LEU A 146 4.37 -7.98 22.72
C LEU A 146 5.45 -8.24 23.78
N MET A 147 5.02 -8.63 24.99
CA MET A 147 5.92 -9.13 26.02
C MET A 147 6.20 -10.61 25.80
N SER A 148 7.23 -11.13 26.47
CA SER A 148 7.60 -12.54 26.38
C SER A 148 6.41 -13.45 26.72
N GLY A 149 6.07 -14.35 25.80
CA GLY A 149 4.95 -15.29 25.95
C GLY A 149 3.57 -14.74 25.53
N GLU A 150 3.45 -13.47 25.16
CA GLU A 150 2.21 -12.91 24.63
C GLU A 150 2.11 -13.10 23.11
N ASN A 151 0.88 -13.33 22.63
CA ASN A 151 0.58 -13.45 21.21
C ASN A 151 -0.77 -12.79 20.86
N GLY A 152 -0.90 -12.36 19.60
CA GLY A 152 -2.14 -11.88 19.00
C GLY A 152 -2.38 -10.39 19.13
N LEU A 153 -3.21 -9.86 18.23
CA LEU A 153 -3.49 -8.42 18.09
C LEU A 153 -4.15 -7.81 19.35
N LEU A 154 -4.93 -8.58 20.10
CA LEU A 154 -5.53 -8.08 21.34
C LEU A 154 -4.47 -7.70 22.38
N MET A 155 -3.36 -8.47 22.46
CA MET A 155 -2.24 -8.14 23.34
C MET A 155 -1.46 -6.94 22.82
N VAL A 156 -1.26 -6.83 21.49
CA VAL A 156 -0.71 -5.63 20.87
C VAL A 156 -1.53 -4.39 21.25
N MET A 157 -2.85 -4.44 21.10
CA MET A 157 -3.74 -3.33 21.48
C MET A 157 -3.64 -3.01 22.98
N LYS A 158 -3.74 -4.01 23.83
CA LYS A 158 -3.60 -3.84 25.30
C LYS A 158 -2.29 -3.13 25.64
N ASN A 159 -1.16 -3.62 25.13
CA ASN A 159 0.16 -3.10 25.43
C ASN A 159 0.37 -1.68 24.86
N THR A 160 -0.23 -1.39 23.70
CA THR A 160 -0.23 -0.03 23.13
C THR A 160 -0.84 1.00 24.09
N PHE A 161 -1.92 0.64 24.79
CA PHE A 161 -2.54 1.54 25.78
C PHE A 161 -1.86 1.53 27.14
N LEU A 162 -1.29 0.40 27.58
CA LEU A 162 -0.66 0.27 28.88
C LEU A 162 0.77 0.83 28.93
N ASN A 163 1.46 0.90 27.79
CA ASN A 163 2.84 1.36 27.70
C ASN A 163 3.01 2.58 26.76
N PRO A 164 2.31 3.71 27.01
CA PRO A 164 2.26 4.84 26.10
C PRO A 164 3.63 5.46 25.82
N LEU A 165 4.54 5.50 26.79
CA LEU A 165 5.88 6.06 26.59
C LEU A 165 6.73 5.20 25.66
N TYR A 166 6.67 3.88 25.79
CA TYR A 166 7.34 2.96 24.89
C TYR A 166 6.78 3.09 23.46
N VAL A 167 5.47 3.13 23.33
CA VAL A 167 4.78 3.33 22.05
C VAL A 167 5.19 4.66 21.40
N LEU A 168 5.18 5.76 22.15
CA LEU A 168 5.66 7.06 21.65
C LEU A 168 7.11 6.99 21.17
N GLY A 169 7.99 6.34 21.91
CA GLY A 169 9.37 6.11 21.48
C GLY A 169 9.47 5.32 20.17
N SER A 170 8.63 4.30 20.01
CA SER A 170 8.60 3.48 18.81
C SER A 170 8.00 4.20 17.58
N LEU A 171 7.09 5.16 17.79
CA LEU A 171 6.47 5.96 16.71
C LEU A 171 7.42 7.01 16.13
N PHE A 172 8.39 7.50 16.90
CA PHE A 172 9.23 8.65 16.54
C PHE A 172 10.72 8.29 16.34
N THR A 173 11.00 7.14 15.76
CA THR A 173 12.36 6.81 15.32
C THR A 173 12.80 7.71 14.15
N ALA A 174 14.09 7.89 13.93
CA ALA A 174 14.61 8.74 12.86
C ALA A 174 14.05 8.38 11.46
N LYS A 175 13.90 7.08 11.16
CA LYS A 175 13.31 6.61 9.90
C LYS A 175 11.83 6.98 9.78
N LYS A 176 11.05 6.79 10.84
CA LYS A 176 9.62 7.13 10.87
C LYS A 176 9.40 8.64 10.81
N LEU A 177 10.25 9.44 11.48
CA LEU A 177 10.23 10.90 11.33
C LEU A 177 10.53 11.34 9.90
N GLY A 178 11.50 10.71 9.23
CA GLY A 178 11.75 10.92 7.81
C GLY A 178 10.53 10.61 6.94
N TYR A 179 9.84 9.51 7.22
CA TYR A 179 8.61 9.14 6.52
C TYR A 179 7.48 10.17 6.77
N ILE A 180 7.26 10.57 8.03
CA ILE A 180 6.28 11.61 8.38
C ILE A 180 6.57 12.90 7.61
N PHE A 181 7.84 13.30 7.54
CA PHE A 181 8.25 14.47 6.77
C PHE A 181 7.93 14.30 5.27
N LEU A 182 8.26 13.15 4.69
CA LEU A 182 8.02 12.88 3.26
C LEU A 182 6.54 12.81 2.87
N VAL A 183 5.63 12.50 3.80
CA VAL A 183 4.19 12.50 3.50
C VAL A 183 3.51 13.83 3.84
N LEU A 184 4.03 14.63 4.75
CA LEU A 184 3.44 15.91 5.16
C LEU A 184 4.01 17.11 4.42
N PHE A 185 5.32 17.15 4.20
CA PHE A 185 6.00 18.27 3.57
C PHE A 185 5.54 18.53 2.11
N PRO A 186 5.36 17.50 1.26
CA PRO A 186 4.75 17.66 -0.06
C PRO A 186 3.35 18.29 -0.04
N LEU A 187 2.62 18.08 1.06
CA LEU A 187 1.29 18.66 1.28
C LEU A 187 1.33 20.02 1.99
N GLY A 188 2.50 20.64 2.12
CA GLY A 188 2.69 21.94 2.79
C GLY A 188 2.26 21.90 4.27
N PHE A 189 2.35 20.76 4.94
CA PHE A 189 1.86 20.52 6.30
C PHE A 189 0.38 20.88 6.53
N LEU A 190 -0.39 21.10 5.46
CA LEU A 190 -1.83 21.41 5.54
C LEU A 190 -2.63 20.40 6.41
N PRO A 191 -2.33 19.09 6.39
CA PRO A 191 -3.02 18.14 7.27
C PRO A 191 -2.94 18.48 8.76
N LEU A 192 -1.92 19.19 9.20
CA LEU A 192 -1.75 19.60 10.59
C LEU A 192 -2.46 20.91 10.93
N VAL A 193 -2.89 21.69 9.92
CA VAL A 193 -3.54 22.98 10.08
C VAL A 193 -5.05 22.78 10.21
N GLN A 194 -5.51 22.18 11.32
CA GLN A 194 -6.92 21.88 11.55
C GLN A 194 -7.47 22.71 12.71
N ARG A 195 -8.59 23.38 12.47
CA ARG A 195 -9.34 24.09 13.54
C ARG A 195 -10.24 23.14 14.36
N ARG A 196 -10.50 21.94 13.83
CA ARG A 196 -11.43 20.96 14.41
C ARG A 196 -10.69 19.70 14.78
N LEU A 197 -10.69 19.34 16.04
CA LEU A 197 -10.04 18.14 16.55
C LEU A 197 -10.55 16.85 15.88
N SER A 198 -11.84 16.83 15.50
CA SER A 198 -12.42 15.66 14.80
C SER A 198 -11.70 15.28 13.51
N THR A 199 -11.05 16.23 12.83
CA THR A 199 -10.31 15.96 11.60
C THR A 199 -9.09 15.05 11.85
N TYR A 200 -8.51 15.08 13.05
CA TYR A 200 -7.37 14.22 13.40
C TYR A 200 -7.70 12.73 13.49
N PHE A 201 -9.00 12.35 13.55
CA PHE A 201 -9.37 10.94 13.38
C PHE A 201 -8.93 10.36 12.03
N LEU A 202 -8.78 11.20 11.01
CA LEU A 202 -8.29 10.76 9.70
C LEU A 202 -6.79 10.41 9.70
N MET A 203 -6.04 10.74 10.78
CA MET A 203 -4.64 10.32 10.95
C MET A 203 -4.50 8.93 11.58
N LEU A 204 -5.57 8.31 12.07
CA LEU A 204 -5.51 7.01 12.73
C LEU A 204 -4.82 5.93 11.87
N PRO A 205 -5.08 5.81 10.55
CA PRO A 205 -4.38 4.82 9.75
C PRO A 205 -2.88 5.11 9.61
N LEU A 206 -2.46 6.38 9.52
CA LEU A 206 -1.04 6.73 9.54
C LEU A 206 -0.37 6.21 10.82
N LEU A 207 -1.01 6.43 11.96
CA LEU A 207 -0.48 5.99 13.26
C LEU A 207 -0.47 4.46 13.36
N ALA A 208 -1.61 3.81 13.10
CA ALA A 208 -1.79 2.39 13.37
C ALA A 208 -1.14 1.47 12.34
N ILE A 209 -1.21 1.82 11.05
CA ILE A 209 -0.69 0.98 9.96
C ILE A 209 0.77 1.32 9.65
N ASN A 210 1.10 2.62 9.54
CA ASN A 210 2.41 3.00 9.07
C ASN A 210 3.42 3.20 10.21
N LEU A 211 3.03 3.82 11.33
CA LEU A 211 4.00 4.22 12.36
C LEU A 211 4.10 3.21 13.52
N LEU A 212 3.01 2.55 13.89
CA LEU A 212 3.01 1.60 15.02
C LEU A 212 3.74 0.29 14.69
N THR A 213 3.88 -0.04 13.42
CA THR A 213 4.60 -1.23 12.93
C THR A 213 6.11 -1.07 13.06
N ASP A 214 6.83 -2.21 13.14
CA ASP A 214 8.29 -2.24 13.02
C ASP A 214 8.77 -2.75 11.64
N TRP A 215 7.84 -3.00 10.73
CA TRP A 215 8.16 -3.45 9.38
C TRP A 215 8.47 -2.27 8.46
N LEU A 216 9.71 -2.16 8.00
CA LEU A 216 10.28 -1.03 7.26
C LEU A 216 9.45 -0.59 6.05
N TYR A 217 8.89 -1.52 5.30
CA TYR A 217 8.11 -1.23 4.09
C TYR A 217 6.82 -0.45 4.36
N GLN A 218 6.27 -0.51 5.59
CA GLN A 218 5.03 0.21 5.93
C GLN A 218 5.24 1.72 6.14
N TYR A 219 6.47 2.14 6.44
CA TYR A 219 6.84 3.56 6.54
C TYR A 219 7.92 3.94 5.51
N ASP A 220 7.73 3.48 4.27
CA ASP A 220 8.50 3.90 3.10
C ASP A 220 7.55 4.26 1.96
N ILE A 221 7.72 5.46 1.39
CA ILE A 221 6.84 5.98 0.33
C ILE A 221 6.96 5.22 -1.00
N ASN A 222 7.97 4.39 -1.18
CA ASN A 222 8.13 3.56 -2.37
C ASN A 222 7.19 2.34 -2.37
N PHE A 223 6.56 2.03 -1.23
CA PHE A 223 5.69 0.86 -1.10
C PHE A 223 4.23 1.23 -0.94
N GLN A 224 3.36 0.34 -1.35
CA GLN A 224 1.91 0.48 -1.45
C GLN A 224 1.19 0.80 -0.13
N TYR A 225 1.82 0.60 1.02
CA TYR A 225 1.20 0.80 2.34
C TYR A 225 0.85 2.25 2.67
N SER A 226 1.39 3.19 1.90
CA SER A 226 1.12 4.63 2.06
C SER A 226 -0.20 5.08 1.44
N TYR A 227 -0.74 4.36 0.45
CA TYR A 227 -1.88 4.81 -0.35
C TYR A 227 -3.10 5.25 0.45
N GLY A 228 -3.56 4.42 1.38
CA GLY A 228 -4.75 4.73 2.17
C GLY A 228 -4.53 5.89 3.14
N SER A 229 -3.44 5.85 3.90
CA SER A 229 -3.10 6.88 4.90
C SER A 229 -2.86 8.25 4.25
N VAL A 230 -2.10 8.29 3.16
CA VAL A 230 -1.81 9.55 2.45
C VAL A 230 -3.07 10.11 1.78
N THR A 231 -4.00 9.26 1.31
CA THR A 231 -5.29 9.73 0.81
C THR A 231 -6.10 10.45 1.90
N LEU A 232 -6.11 9.91 3.13
CA LEU A 232 -6.78 10.57 4.24
C LEU A 232 -6.08 11.86 4.67
N LEU A 233 -4.74 11.87 4.67
CA LEU A 233 -3.98 13.12 4.88
C LEU A 233 -4.28 14.15 3.80
N PHE A 234 -4.43 13.71 2.54
CA PHE A 234 -4.83 14.62 1.45
C PHE A 234 -6.22 15.20 1.69
N ILE A 235 -7.20 14.38 2.11
CA ILE A 235 -8.54 14.86 2.53
C ILE A 235 -8.42 15.86 3.68
N MET A 236 -7.55 15.61 4.68
CA MET A 236 -7.28 16.59 5.75
C MET A 236 -6.75 17.92 5.18
N GLY A 237 -5.82 17.85 4.21
CA GLY A 237 -5.31 19.04 3.51
C GLY A 237 -6.43 19.82 2.79
N LEU A 238 -7.35 19.11 2.13
CA LEU A 238 -8.54 19.73 1.51
C LEU A 238 -9.44 20.44 2.52
N LEU A 239 -9.67 19.79 3.67
CA LEU A 239 -10.48 20.36 4.75
C LEU A 239 -9.78 21.57 5.38
N ALA A 240 -8.45 21.58 5.46
CA ALA A 240 -7.67 22.75 5.89
C ALA A 240 -7.82 23.90 4.91
N LEU A 241 -7.66 23.67 3.60
CA LEU A 241 -7.86 24.68 2.56
C LEU A 241 -9.29 25.25 2.60
N ASP A 242 -10.31 24.39 2.77
CA ASP A 242 -11.69 24.82 2.94
C ASP A 242 -11.88 25.74 4.17
N GLN A 243 -11.26 25.39 5.29
CA GLN A 243 -11.29 26.20 6.51
C GLN A 243 -10.57 27.54 6.33
N LEU A 244 -9.35 27.52 5.78
CA LEU A 244 -8.56 28.73 5.57
C LEU A 244 -9.25 29.71 4.61
N SER A 245 -9.91 29.19 3.58
CA SER A 245 -10.69 29.97 2.62
C SER A 245 -11.96 30.56 3.24
N ASN A 246 -12.80 29.70 3.84
CA ASN A 246 -14.13 30.11 4.36
C ASN A 246 -14.03 31.06 5.57
N TYR A 247 -12.99 30.97 6.36
CA TYR A 247 -12.78 31.88 7.49
C TYR A 247 -11.92 33.12 7.15
N ASN A 248 -11.54 33.29 5.87
CA ASN A 248 -10.67 34.36 5.39
C ASN A 248 -9.38 34.53 6.22
N VAL A 249 -8.81 33.39 6.69
CA VAL A 249 -7.59 33.40 7.50
C VAL A 249 -6.43 33.91 6.68
N ILE A 250 -6.37 33.52 5.40
CA ILE A 250 -5.41 34.00 4.40
C ILE A 250 -6.15 34.27 3.08
N GLY A 251 -5.69 35.24 2.32
CA GLY A 251 -6.30 35.61 1.04
C GLY A 251 -6.13 34.53 -0.04
N GLU A 252 -6.99 34.56 -1.05
CA GLU A 252 -7.00 33.61 -2.17
C GLU A 252 -5.61 33.46 -2.82
N LYS A 253 -4.91 34.59 -3.07
CA LYS A 253 -3.57 34.56 -3.67
C LYS A 253 -2.56 33.79 -2.82
N ALA A 254 -2.64 33.93 -1.49
CA ALA A 254 -1.77 33.18 -0.58
C ALA A 254 -2.10 31.68 -0.55
N LEU A 255 -3.40 31.31 -0.62
CA LEU A 255 -3.82 29.91 -0.77
C LEU A 255 -3.30 29.30 -2.07
N VAL A 256 -3.41 30.02 -3.18
CA VAL A 256 -2.89 29.60 -4.49
C VAL A 256 -1.36 29.43 -4.42
N ALA A 257 -0.66 30.39 -3.84
CA ALA A 257 0.80 30.32 -3.66
C ALA A 257 1.22 29.13 -2.80
N LEU A 258 0.49 28.85 -1.71
CA LEU A 258 0.74 27.70 -0.83
C LEU A 258 0.62 26.36 -1.58
N VAL A 259 -0.49 26.16 -2.31
CA VAL A 259 -0.71 24.93 -3.09
C VAL A 259 0.29 24.83 -4.26
N ALA A 260 0.60 25.93 -4.92
CA ALA A 260 1.61 25.96 -5.98
C ALA A 260 3.01 25.62 -5.45
N SER A 261 3.39 26.14 -4.27
CA SER A 261 4.65 25.78 -3.60
C SER A 261 4.68 24.29 -3.22
N SER A 262 3.59 23.77 -2.68
CA SER A 262 3.44 22.33 -2.40
C SER A 262 3.59 21.50 -3.67
N LEU A 263 3.04 21.94 -4.79
CA LEU A 263 3.17 21.27 -6.09
C LEU A 263 4.63 21.24 -6.57
N VAL A 264 5.35 22.37 -6.47
CA VAL A 264 6.78 22.45 -6.83
C VAL A 264 7.62 21.53 -5.93
N ILE A 265 7.39 21.56 -4.62
CA ILE A 265 8.08 20.71 -3.64
C ILE A 265 7.81 19.22 -3.95
N SER A 266 6.55 18.87 -4.15
CA SER A 266 6.15 17.49 -4.51
C SER A 266 6.82 17.03 -5.79
N GLY A 267 6.81 17.88 -6.83
CA GLY A 267 7.49 17.62 -8.10
C GLY A 267 8.99 17.41 -7.96
N GLY A 268 9.66 18.24 -7.15
CA GLY A 268 11.09 18.12 -6.87
C GLY A 268 11.44 16.82 -6.14
N ILE A 269 10.66 16.45 -5.11
CA ILE A 269 10.84 15.18 -4.40
C ILE A 269 10.56 14.02 -5.35
N LEU A 270 9.44 14.03 -6.07
CA LEU A 270 9.09 12.99 -7.03
C LEU A 270 10.20 12.80 -8.08
N TYR A 271 10.72 13.92 -8.63
CA TYR A 271 11.83 13.87 -9.57
C TYR A 271 13.06 13.17 -8.99
N SER A 272 13.43 13.48 -7.74
CA SER A 272 14.59 12.85 -7.09
C SER A 272 14.41 11.33 -6.92
N TYR A 273 13.19 10.87 -6.69
CA TYR A 273 12.85 9.43 -6.60
C TYR A 273 12.78 8.80 -7.99
N THR A 274 12.16 9.43 -8.97
CA THR A 274 12.03 8.89 -10.33
C THR A 274 13.34 8.94 -11.11
N HIS A 275 14.31 9.78 -10.72
CA HIS A 275 15.64 9.76 -11.34
C HIS A 275 16.37 8.43 -11.11
N LYS A 276 16.12 7.74 -10.00
CA LYS A 276 16.57 6.36 -9.80
C LYS A 276 15.95 5.39 -10.80
N TRP A 277 14.74 5.65 -11.28
CA TRP A 277 14.00 4.83 -12.24
C TRP A 277 14.51 4.96 -13.66
N ASN A 278 15.04 6.12 -14.03
CA ASN A 278 15.79 6.24 -15.28
C ASN A 278 17.04 5.35 -15.27
N PHE A 279 17.60 5.07 -14.08
CA PHE A 279 18.66 4.09 -13.92
C PHE A 279 18.16 2.67 -14.19
N GLU A 280 16.99 2.28 -13.69
CA GLU A 280 16.37 0.98 -13.95
C GLU A 280 16.06 0.79 -15.44
N MET A 281 15.45 1.79 -16.09
CA MET A 281 15.20 1.77 -17.53
C MET A 281 16.51 1.69 -18.32
N LYS A 282 17.51 2.45 -17.93
CA LYS A 282 18.84 2.40 -18.55
C LYS A 282 19.48 1.03 -18.35
N TYR A 283 19.42 0.48 -17.13
CA TYR A 283 19.90 -0.86 -16.81
C TYR A 283 19.25 -1.94 -17.69
N TYR A 284 17.94 -1.83 -17.90
CA TYR A 284 17.22 -2.72 -18.81
C TYR A 284 17.70 -2.57 -20.26
N HIS A 285 17.82 -1.34 -20.76
CA HIS A 285 18.29 -1.08 -22.12
C HIS A 285 19.72 -1.54 -22.35
N ASP A 286 20.62 -1.31 -21.39
CA ASP A 286 22.03 -1.70 -21.46
C ASP A 286 22.21 -3.24 -21.40
N ARG A 287 21.20 -3.97 -20.89
CA ARG A 287 21.18 -5.43 -20.74
C ARG A 287 20.04 -6.12 -21.49
N LYS A 288 19.56 -5.51 -22.54
CA LYS A 288 18.42 -6.02 -23.29
C LYS A 288 18.66 -7.45 -23.79
N ASP A 289 19.83 -7.72 -24.35
CA ASP A 289 20.19 -9.04 -24.89
C ASP A 289 20.21 -10.11 -23.76
N TYR A 290 20.67 -9.75 -22.57
CA TYR A 290 20.58 -10.60 -21.39
C TYR A 290 19.14 -10.98 -21.03
N PHE A 291 18.23 -9.99 -20.99
CA PHE A 291 16.82 -10.25 -20.67
C PHE A 291 16.10 -11.00 -21.80
N GLU A 292 16.43 -10.71 -23.06
CA GLU A 292 15.90 -11.45 -24.21
C GLU A 292 16.40 -12.90 -24.20
N GLY A 293 17.64 -13.15 -23.83
CA GLY A 293 18.21 -14.48 -23.65
C GLY A 293 17.46 -15.30 -22.59
N ILE A 294 17.20 -14.71 -21.42
CA ILE A 294 16.37 -15.34 -20.38
C ILE A 294 14.98 -15.67 -20.93
N GLN A 295 14.31 -14.72 -21.58
CA GLN A 295 12.96 -14.93 -22.10
C GLN A 295 12.92 -16.03 -23.18
N SER A 296 13.96 -16.17 -23.99
CA SER A 296 14.06 -17.26 -24.96
C SER A 296 14.07 -18.62 -24.27
N VAL A 297 14.95 -18.81 -23.27
CA VAL A 297 15.00 -20.06 -22.48
C VAL A 297 13.65 -20.39 -21.85
N LEU A 298 12.99 -19.40 -21.24
CA LEU A 298 11.70 -19.60 -20.57
C LEU A 298 10.58 -19.97 -21.56
N LYS A 299 10.63 -19.51 -22.80
CA LYS A 299 9.66 -19.85 -23.85
C LYS A 299 9.87 -21.23 -24.48
N ASP A 300 11.10 -21.72 -24.46
CA ASP A 300 11.47 -23.00 -25.08
C ASP A 300 11.09 -24.20 -24.19
N LEU A 301 10.72 -23.95 -22.91
CA LEU A 301 10.25 -25.00 -22.02
C LEU A 301 8.89 -25.57 -22.48
N PRO A 302 8.70 -26.90 -22.45
CA PRO A 302 7.45 -27.54 -22.84
C PRO A 302 6.26 -27.05 -22.00
N ILE A 303 5.23 -26.50 -22.61
CA ILE A 303 4.08 -25.84 -21.94
C ILE A 303 3.32 -26.80 -21.01
N GLU A 304 3.29 -28.08 -21.32
CA GLU A 304 2.59 -29.10 -20.53
C GLU A 304 3.38 -29.52 -19.27
N SER A 305 4.64 -29.09 -19.16
CA SER A 305 5.50 -29.46 -18.05
C SER A 305 5.13 -28.72 -16.77
N SER A 306 5.40 -29.36 -15.63
CA SER A 306 5.33 -28.75 -14.32
C SER A 306 6.63 -28.02 -13.98
N VAL A 307 6.53 -26.74 -13.57
CA VAL A 307 7.70 -25.88 -13.36
C VAL A 307 7.66 -25.26 -11.97
N VAL A 308 8.78 -25.38 -11.25
CA VAL A 308 9.07 -24.58 -10.06
C VAL A 308 10.09 -23.52 -10.42
N THR A 309 9.82 -22.25 -10.11
CA THR A 309 10.68 -21.13 -10.51
C THR A 309 10.67 -20.00 -9.51
N THR A 310 11.52 -19.02 -9.69
CA THR A 310 11.53 -17.78 -8.88
C THR A 310 10.36 -16.88 -9.27
N GLY A 311 9.88 -16.04 -8.34
CA GLY A 311 8.80 -15.09 -8.59
C GLY A 311 9.04 -14.17 -9.78
N SER A 312 10.31 -13.84 -10.09
CA SER A 312 10.68 -12.99 -11.24
C SER A 312 10.42 -13.65 -12.61
N TYR A 313 10.43 -14.98 -12.69
CA TYR A 313 10.20 -15.72 -13.94
C TYR A 313 8.75 -16.17 -14.13
N THR A 314 7.96 -16.24 -13.06
CA THR A 314 6.56 -16.67 -13.12
C THR A 314 5.70 -15.94 -14.17
N PRO A 315 5.84 -14.60 -14.38
CA PRO A 315 5.04 -13.93 -15.41
C PRO A 315 5.32 -14.43 -16.84
N SER A 316 6.56 -14.82 -17.11
CA SER A 316 6.96 -15.33 -18.44
C SER A 316 6.52 -16.78 -18.69
N LEU A 317 6.32 -17.54 -17.62
CA LEU A 317 5.90 -18.95 -17.62
C LEU A 317 4.40 -19.14 -17.37
N ARG A 318 3.61 -18.08 -17.36
CA ARG A 318 2.17 -18.07 -17.02
C ARG A 318 1.26 -19.01 -17.81
N GLN A 319 1.72 -19.56 -18.92
CA GLN A 319 0.97 -20.51 -19.75
C GLN A 319 1.11 -21.98 -19.28
N HIS A 320 2.01 -22.27 -18.34
CA HIS A 320 2.10 -23.58 -17.72
C HIS A 320 0.98 -23.77 -16.69
N GLU A 321 0.21 -24.84 -16.77
CA GLU A 321 -0.86 -25.14 -15.80
C GLU A 321 -0.32 -25.42 -14.40
N LYS A 322 0.86 -26.06 -14.33
CA LYS A 322 1.54 -26.44 -13.08
C LYS A 322 2.76 -25.56 -12.89
N LEU A 323 2.53 -24.32 -12.53
CA LEU A 323 3.56 -23.32 -12.26
C LEU A 323 3.58 -22.97 -10.78
N TYR A 324 4.73 -23.11 -10.16
CA TYR A 324 4.89 -22.88 -8.72
C TYR A 324 6.06 -21.95 -8.45
N ASP A 325 5.90 -21.10 -7.43
CA ASP A 325 6.98 -20.29 -6.90
C ASP A 325 7.80 -21.10 -5.92
N ILE A 326 9.13 -21.16 -6.12
CA ILE A 326 10.07 -21.97 -5.32
C ILE A 326 10.05 -21.59 -3.83
N TYR A 327 9.68 -20.36 -3.50
CA TYR A 327 9.62 -19.88 -2.13
C TYR A 327 8.41 -20.39 -1.36
N TYR A 328 7.29 -20.63 -2.07
CA TYR A 328 6.01 -20.99 -1.46
C TYR A 328 5.58 -22.44 -1.72
N HIS A 329 6.20 -23.09 -2.70
CA HIS A 329 5.80 -24.44 -3.08
C HIS A 329 6.23 -25.47 -2.04
N ASN A 330 5.31 -26.40 -1.70
CA ASN A 330 5.53 -27.61 -0.91
C ASN A 330 6.29 -27.39 0.41
N ASP A 331 5.98 -26.30 1.14
CA ASP A 331 6.67 -25.89 2.37
C ASP A 331 8.21 -25.83 2.20
N LYS A 332 8.66 -25.44 1.00
CA LYS A 332 10.09 -25.35 0.64
C LYS A 332 10.81 -26.69 0.57
N LYS A 333 10.07 -27.79 0.44
CA LYS A 333 10.61 -29.13 0.27
C LYS A 333 10.59 -29.54 -1.19
N VAL A 334 11.49 -30.48 -1.54
CA VAL A 334 11.51 -31.06 -2.88
C VAL A 334 10.19 -31.73 -3.21
N ASP A 335 9.66 -31.42 -4.38
CA ASP A 335 8.53 -32.12 -4.98
C ASP A 335 9.02 -32.91 -6.19
N LEU A 336 9.01 -34.24 -6.06
CA LEU A 336 9.46 -35.15 -7.11
C LEU A 336 8.51 -35.24 -8.31
N ASN A 337 7.34 -34.59 -8.28
CA ASN A 337 6.40 -34.54 -9.39
C ASN A 337 6.62 -33.33 -10.29
N ILE A 338 7.67 -32.56 -10.08
CA ILE A 338 8.05 -31.41 -10.89
C ILE A 338 8.98 -31.88 -12.02
N ASP A 339 8.73 -31.41 -13.24
CA ASP A 339 9.57 -31.74 -14.40
C ASP A 339 10.79 -30.82 -14.46
N TYR A 340 10.63 -29.51 -14.21
CA TYR A 340 11.70 -28.52 -14.29
C TYR A 340 11.76 -27.59 -13.08
N VAL A 341 13.00 -27.32 -12.65
CA VAL A 341 13.32 -26.25 -11.68
C VAL A 341 14.13 -25.19 -12.41
N VAL A 342 13.61 -23.97 -12.47
CA VAL A 342 14.16 -22.88 -13.29
C VAL A 342 14.49 -21.67 -12.42
N VAL A 343 15.76 -21.33 -12.33
CA VAL A 343 16.24 -20.23 -11.48
C VAL A 343 17.34 -19.43 -12.18
N PRO A 344 17.63 -18.18 -11.77
CA PRO A 344 18.85 -17.51 -12.20
C PRO A 344 20.08 -18.35 -11.84
N ARG A 345 21.03 -18.45 -12.75
CA ARG A 345 22.26 -19.27 -12.50
C ARG A 345 23.05 -18.77 -11.28
N GLU A 346 23.01 -17.49 -11.01
CA GLU A 346 23.67 -16.90 -9.84
C GLU A 346 23.10 -17.42 -8.50
N THR A 347 21.90 -18.00 -8.47
CA THR A 347 21.31 -18.63 -7.29
C THR A 347 22.17 -19.76 -6.74
N ARG A 348 22.98 -20.42 -7.61
CA ARG A 348 23.91 -21.50 -7.24
C ARG A 348 25.16 -20.98 -6.52
N GLN A 349 25.44 -19.66 -6.54
CA GLN A 349 26.66 -19.10 -5.95
C GLN A 349 26.55 -19.02 -4.42
N GLU A 350 27.44 -19.73 -3.74
CA GLU A 350 27.53 -19.69 -2.28
C GLU A 350 27.91 -18.29 -1.78
N GLY A 351 27.27 -17.85 -0.70
CA GLY A 351 27.62 -16.59 -0.02
C GLY A 351 26.79 -15.36 -0.45
N LYS A 352 25.94 -15.45 -1.47
CA LYS A 352 25.02 -14.33 -1.82
C LYS A 352 23.73 -14.30 -1.02
N GLY A 353 23.51 -15.25 -0.07
CA GLY A 353 22.36 -15.26 0.83
C GLY A 353 21.03 -15.54 0.15
N PHE A 354 21.02 -16.15 -1.03
CA PHE A 354 19.81 -16.57 -1.69
C PHE A 354 19.23 -17.77 -0.94
N PHE A 355 18.03 -17.56 -0.41
CA PHE A 355 17.29 -18.61 0.29
C PHE A 355 16.99 -19.82 -0.62
N GLU A 356 16.80 -19.55 -1.91
CA GLU A 356 16.55 -20.55 -2.95
C GLU A 356 17.74 -21.51 -3.16
N ALA A 357 18.95 -21.12 -2.78
CA ALA A 357 20.15 -21.95 -2.96
C ALA A 357 20.06 -23.29 -2.22
N ASP A 358 19.49 -23.29 -1.00
CA ASP A 358 19.35 -24.52 -0.21
C ASP A 358 18.28 -25.45 -0.80
N ILE A 359 17.18 -24.88 -1.33
CA ILE A 359 16.13 -25.64 -2.00
C ILE A 359 16.68 -26.23 -3.31
N LEU A 360 17.47 -25.45 -4.06
CA LEU A 360 18.10 -25.91 -5.29
C LEU A 360 19.04 -27.10 -5.04
N LYS A 361 19.90 -27.01 -4.01
CA LYS A 361 20.77 -28.12 -3.59
C LYS A 361 19.96 -29.38 -3.22
N ALA A 362 18.80 -29.21 -2.60
CA ALA A 362 17.93 -30.33 -2.25
C ALA A 362 17.34 -31.01 -3.51
N TYR A 363 16.98 -30.26 -4.54
CA TYR A 363 16.55 -30.82 -5.83
C TYR A 363 17.70 -31.57 -6.50
N GLU A 364 18.91 -31.01 -6.56
CA GLU A 364 20.11 -31.67 -7.10
C GLU A 364 20.41 -32.97 -6.36
N ALA A 365 20.36 -32.95 -5.03
CA ALA A 365 20.57 -34.16 -4.20
C ALA A 365 19.46 -35.22 -4.42
N SER A 366 18.30 -34.82 -4.90
CA SER A 366 17.16 -35.70 -5.21
C SER A 366 17.20 -36.27 -6.64
N GLY A 367 18.30 -36.01 -7.38
CA GLY A 367 18.54 -36.60 -8.69
C GLY A 367 18.25 -35.68 -9.89
N TYR A 368 17.81 -34.44 -9.66
CA TYR A 368 17.65 -33.47 -10.75
C TYR A 368 19.02 -33.08 -11.30
N LYS A 369 19.12 -33.00 -12.61
CA LYS A 369 20.36 -32.68 -13.34
C LYS A 369 20.17 -31.44 -14.19
N GLU A 370 21.28 -30.81 -14.53
CA GLU A 370 21.24 -29.64 -15.41
C GLU A 370 20.80 -30.06 -16.81
N SER A 371 19.72 -29.40 -17.27
CA SER A 371 19.08 -29.62 -18.57
C SER A 371 19.84 -28.92 -19.70
N LEU A 372 19.63 -29.38 -20.92
CA LEU A 372 20.11 -28.73 -22.14
C LEU A 372 19.50 -27.33 -22.37
N PHE A 373 18.40 -27.00 -21.72
CA PHE A 373 17.81 -25.65 -21.73
C PHE A 373 18.60 -24.64 -20.90
N SER A 374 19.56 -25.07 -20.09
CA SER A 374 20.39 -24.18 -19.28
C SER A 374 21.30 -23.31 -20.15
N THR A 375 21.50 -22.06 -19.71
CA THR A 375 22.40 -21.09 -20.32
C THR A 375 23.37 -20.50 -19.29
N GLU A 376 24.20 -19.53 -19.69
CA GLU A 376 25.08 -18.80 -18.77
C GLU A 376 24.31 -18.04 -17.69
N ASP A 377 23.07 -17.64 -17.98
CA ASP A 377 22.24 -16.78 -17.12
C ASP A 377 21.12 -17.53 -16.41
N VAL A 378 20.62 -18.62 -17.01
CA VAL A 378 19.48 -19.39 -16.49
C VAL A 378 19.93 -20.82 -16.24
N LEU A 379 19.67 -21.30 -15.02
CA LEU A 379 19.84 -22.70 -14.65
C LEU A 379 18.48 -23.39 -14.74
N VAL A 380 18.41 -24.43 -15.54
CA VAL A 380 17.27 -25.32 -15.66
C VAL A 380 17.68 -26.70 -15.19
N LEU A 381 17.07 -27.19 -14.11
CA LEU A 381 17.24 -28.58 -13.69
C LEU A 381 16.04 -29.39 -14.16
N GLU A 382 16.30 -30.60 -14.68
CA GLU A 382 15.30 -31.59 -15.06
C GLU A 382 15.49 -32.89 -14.28
N LYS A 383 14.40 -33.64 -14.15
CA LYS A 383 14.41 -34.91 -13.38
C LYS A 383 15.07 -36.03 -14.17
#